data_60af551c5f9bad6b42410267cc93e796
#
_entry.id   60af551c5f9bad6b42410267cc93e796
#
_cell.length_a   1.000
_cell.length_b   1.000
_cell.length_c   1.000
_cell.angle_alpha   90.00
_cell.angle_beta   90.00
_cell.angle_gamma   90.00
#
_symmetry.space_group_name_H-M   'P 1'
#
loop_
_entity.id
_entity.type
_entity.pdbx_description
1 polymer ?
#
loop_
_entity_poly.entity_id
_entity_poly.type
_entity_poly.pdbx_seq_one_letter_code
_entity_poly.pdbx_strand_id
1 'polypeptide(L)'
;RLFHRLGCLLWLRAFPTRRASDLPEESVTWMSHGDYMARVPEGFALSAHSAACPNVGISDETRRFYGVQFHPEVNHTEYGREMLHNFLYDICGAVGDWTMADYKKRAIDSVREKVGGGKVLLALSGGVDSSVAAALLAEAVGNQLTCVFVDHGLMRKNEGDEVQEAFAKWDINFIRVNAEERFLKALDGVEEPEHKRKIIGEEFIRVFEEEGKKIGKVDYLVQGTIYPDVIESGKGDAAVIKSHHNVGGLPDYVDFKEIIEPLRMLFKDEVRQLGRELGLPEYLVMRQPFPGPGLGIRVIGALTKEKLDMLREADFIFRNEIAKAGLERELSQYFAALTNMRSVGVMGDGRTYDYAIALRAISTSDFMTADWVRLPYDVLDRVSVRIVNEVAGINRVLYDVTSKPPATIEFE
;
A
#
# COMPACT_ATOMS: atom_id res chain seq x y z
N ARG A 1 -19.36 -3.46 -24.53
CA ARG A 1 -19.41 -2.00 -24.72
C ARG A 1 -17.98 -1.52 -24.62
N LEU A 2 -17.39 -1.14 -25.76
CA LEU A 2 -16.06 -0.55 -25.85
C LEU A 2 -16.09 0.79 -25.09
N PHE A 3 -15.23 0.92 -24.10
CA PHE A 3 -14.88 2.22 -23.54
C PHE A 3 -14.08 2.97 -24.61
N HIS A 4 -14.70 3.93 -25.28
CA HIS A 4 -13.96 4.91 -26.07
C HIS A 4 -13.11 5.74 -25.10
N ARG A 5 -11.79 5.63 -25.25
CA ARG A 5 -10.83 6.58 -24.68
C ARG A 5 -11.06 7.91 -25.38
N LEU A 6 -11.86 8.78 -24.79
CA LEU A 6 -12.05 10.14 -25.25
C LEU A 6 -11.06 11.05 -24.52
N GLY A 7 -9.82 11.07 -25.00
CA GLY A 7 -8.96 12.22 -24.79
C GLY A 7 -9.53 13.38 -25.58
N CYS A 8 -10.04 14.41 -24.91
CA CYS A 8 -10.50 15.62 -25.57
C CYS A 8 -9.36 16.61 -25.73
N LEU A 9 -9.06 17.03 -26.97
CA LEU A 9 -8.18 18.15 -27.24
C LEU A 9 -8.87 19.44 -26.73
N LEU A 10 -8.25 20.10 -25.77
CA LEU A 10 -8.73 21.34 -25.19
C LEU A 10 -7.97 22.54 -25.73
N TRP A 11 -8.73 23.58 -26.10
CA TRP A 11 -8.21 24.90 -26.36
C TRP A 11 -8.28 25.72 -25.10
N LEU A 12 -7.12 25.95 -24.46
CA LEU A 12 -7.03 26.77 -23.25
C LEU A 12 -6.88 28.24 -23.65
N ARG A 13 -7.91 29.04 -23.48
CA ARG A 13 -7.82 30.49 -23.72
C ARG A 13 -7.35 31.29 -22.53
N ALA A 14 -7.48 30.82 -21.35
CA ALA A 14 -6.89 31.34 -20.10
C ALA A 14 -7.30 30.38 -18.97
N PHE A 15 -6.49 29.41 -18.66
CA PHE A 15 -6.62 28.75 -17.37
C PHE A 15 -6.15 29.74 -16.29
N PRO A 16 -6.70 29.68 -15.04
CA PRO A 16 -6.50 30.73 -14.06
C PRO A 16 -5.02 30.87 -13.71
N THR A 17 -4.32 31.65 -14.49
CA THR A 17 -2.94 32.06 -14.20
C THR A 17 -2.79 33.50 -14.56
N ARG A 18 -2.19 34.28 -13.70
CA ARG A 18 -1.67 35.61 -14.05
C ARG A 18 -0.60 35.56 -15.15
N ARG A 19 -0.18 34.34 -15.55
CA ARG A 19 0.79 34.06 -16.61
C ARG A 19 0.21 33.00 -17.54
N ALA A 20 -0.53 33.43 -18.56
CA ALA A 20 -0.93 32.58 -19.70
C ALA A 20 0.26 32.00 -20.47
N SER A 21 1.51 32.28 -20.06
CA SER A 21 2.75 31.86 -20.71
C SER A 21 3.23 30.47 -20.31
N ASP A 22 2.67 29.87 -19.24
CA ASP A 22 3.25 28.67 -18.63
C ASP A 22 2.55 27.37 -19.07
N LEU A 23 1.41 27.48 -19.76
CA LEU A 23 0.70 26.35 -20.34
C LEU A 23 0.52 26.54 -21.84
N PRO A 24 0.59 25.47 -22.65
CA PRO A 24 0.34 25.55 -24.08
C PRO A 24 -1.14 25.93 -24.35
N GLU A 25 -1.39 26.55 -25.50
CA GLU A 25 -2.76 26.92 -25.92
C GLU A 25 -3.65 25.70 -26.12
N GLU A 26 -3.07 24.55 -26.40
CA GLU A 26 -3.76 23.28 -26.59
C GLU A 26 -3.13 22.20 -25.72
N SER A 27 -3.97 21.37 -25.09
CA SER A 27 -3.52 20.19 -24.36
C SER A 27 -4.56 19.08 -24.35
N VAL A 28 -4.13 17.85 -24.13
CA VAL A 28 -5.02 16.70 -23.97
C VAL A 28 -5.43 16.58 -22.51
N THR A 29 -6.75 16.52 -22.28
CA THR A 29 -7.30 16.30 -20.94
C THR A 29 -8.23 15.11 -20.89
N TRP A 30 -8.36 14.52 -19.73
CA TRP A 30 -9.28 13.43 -19.49
C TRP A 30 -10.63 13.95 -19.00
N MET A 31 -11.70 13.51 -19.67
CA MET A 31 -13.07 13.81 -19.30
C MET A 31 -13.99 12.63 -19.63
N SER A 32 -14.86 12.25 -18.70
CA SER A 32 -15.83 11.17 -18.89
C SER A 32 -17.18 11.55 -18.27
N HIS A 33 -17.90 12.45 -18.96
CA HIS A 33 -19.22 12.95 -18.52
C HIS A 33 -20.24 12.80 -19.62
N GLY A 34 -21.48 12.45 -19.28
CA GLY A 34 -22.62 12.43 -20.19
C GLY A 34 -23.22 13.82 -20.43
N ASP A 35 -23.05 14.72 -19.46
CA ASP A 35 -23.57 16.09 -19.50
C ASP A 35 -22.45 17.11 -19.62
N TYR A 36 -22.77 18.28 -20.14
CA TYR A 36 -21.85 19.42 -20.19
C TYR A 36 -22.58 20.74 -19.95
N MET A 37 -21.83 21.76 -19.58
CA MET A 37 -22.34 23.11 -19.36
C MET A 37 -22.79 23.73 -20.69
N ALA A 38 -24.10 23.86 -20.89
CA ALA A 38 -24.66 24.41 -22.14
C ALA A 38 -24.43 25.93 -22.28
N ARG A 39 -24.36 26.67 -21.16
CA ARG A 39 -24.16 28.11 -21.15
C ARG A 39 -23.32 28.52 -19.95
N VAL A 40 -22.36 29.42 -20.20
CA VAL A 40 -21.57 30.06 -19.14
C VAL A 40 -22.51 30.90 -18.25
N PRO A 41 -22.47 30.72 -16.92
CA PRO A 41 -23.26 31.53 -15.99
C PRO A 41 -22.91 33.03 -16.04
N GLU A 42 -23.85 33.88 -15.65
CA GLU A 42 -23.62 35.32 -15.58
C GLU A 42 -22.50 35.68 -14.61
N GLY A 43 -21.60 36.54 -15.01
CA GLY A 43 -20.42 36.95 -14.24
C GLY A 43 -19.20 36.04 -14.44
N PHE A 44 -19.33 34.92 -15.16
CA PHE A 44 -18.19 34.07 -15.52
C PHE A 44 -17.73 34.33 -16.96
N ALA A 45 -16.44 34.18 -17.17
CA ALA A 45 -15.83 34.14 -18.50
C ALA A 45 -15.49 32.68 -18.88
N LEU A 46 -15.50 32.42 -20.18
CA LEU A 46 -15.03 31.13 -20.72
C LEU A 46 -13.50 31.07 -20.63
N SER A 47 -12.95 30.07 -19.92
CA SER A 47 -11.52 29.89 -19.76
C SER A 47 -10.98 28.68 -20.57
N ALA A 48 -11.82 27.70 -20.88
CA ALA A 48 -11.42 26.55 -21.70
C ALA A 48 -12.61 25.99 -22.50
N HIS A 49 -12.32 25.47 -23.69
CA HIS A 49 -13.31 24.78 -24.53
C HIS A 49 -12.70 23.64 -25.32
N SER A 50 -13.54 22.74 -25.81
CA SER A 50 -13.17 21.70 -26.78
C SER A 50 -14.23 21.59 -27.87
N ALA A 51 -13.94 20.84 -28.92
CA ALA A 51 -14.91 20.58 -29.98
C ALA A 51 -16.15 19.82 -29.46
N ALA A 52 -15.98 18.94 -28.48
CA ALA A 52 -17.06 18.15 -27.90
C ALA A 52 -17.76 18.82 -26.70
N CYS A 53 -17.09 19.77 -26.02
CA CYS A 53 -17.60 20.49 -24.88
C CYS A 53 -17.24 21.98 -24.98
N PRO A 54 -18.18 22.84 -25.43
CA PRO A 54 -17.87 24.25 -25.69
C PRO A 54 -17.58 25.09 -24.45
N ASN A 55 -18.00 24.65 -23.25
CA ASN A 55 -17.83 25.40 -22.00
C ASN A 55 -17.21 24.48 -20.93
N VAL A 56 -16.00 23.98 -21.17
CA VAL A 56 -15.35 23.01 -20.29
C VAL A 56 -14.60 23.66 -19.13
N GLY A 57 -14.27 24.93 -19.22
CA GLY A 57 -13.64 25.69 -18.14
C GLY A 57 -14.22 27.09 -18.06
N ILE A 58 -14.48 27.60 -16.85
CA ILE A 58 -15.02 28.95 -16.58
C ILE A 58 -14.26 29.58 -15.43
N SER A 59 -14.19 30.94 -15.45
CA SER A 59 -13.59 31.71 -14.35
C SER A 59 -14.35 32.97 -14.05
N ASP A 60 -14.33 33.37 -12.79
CA ASP A 60 -14.69 34.69 -12.31
C ASP A 60 -13.53 35.28 -11.51
N GLU A 61 -12.74 36.08 -12.13
CA GLU A 61 -11.52 36.66 -11.55
C GLU A 61 -11.83 37.57 -10.33
N THR A 62 -12.99 38.21 -10.32
CA THR A 62 -13.38 39.12 -9.25
C THR A 62 -13.70 38.36 -7.96
N ARG A 63 -14.43 37.27 -8.07
CA ARG A 63 -14.80 36.41 -6.94
C ARG A 63 -13.78 35.28 -6.70
N ARG A 64 -12.81 35.14 -7.60
CA ARG A 64 -11.82 34.07 -7.59
C ARG A 64 -12.45 32.66 -7.64
N PHE A 65 -13.47 32.50 -8.48
CA PHE A 65 -14.10 31.20 -8.73
C PHE A 65 -13.63 30.64 -10.05
N TYR A 66 -13.17 29.39 -10.02
CA TYR A 66 -12.67 28.68 -11.17
C TYR A 66 -13.31 27.31 -11.21
N GLY A 67 -13.82 26.91 -12.37
CA GLY A 67 -14.46 25.63 -12.56
C GLY A 67 -13.95 24.95 -13.82
N VAL A 68 -13.70 23.66 -13.72
CA VAL A 68 -13.34 22.81 -14.86
C VAL A 68 -14.19 21.55 -14.85
N GLN A 69 -14.53 21.05 -16.03
CA GLN A 69 -15.30 19.82 -16.16
C GLN A 69 -14.43 18.58 -16.44
N PHE A 70 -13.18 18.77 -16.80
CA PHE A 70 -12.22 17.71 -16.95
C PHE A 70 -11.49 17.43 -15.62
N HIS A 71 -10.72 16.32 -15.57
CA HIS A 71 -9.98 15.86 -14.41
C HIS A 71 -8.52 16.30 -14.49
N PRO A 72 -8.10 17.39 -13.85
CA PRO A 72 -6.68 17.80 -13.82
C PRO A 72 -5.82 16.90 -12.96
N GLU A 73 -6.41 16.13 -12.03
CA GLU A 73 -5.73 15.26 -11.07
C GLU A 73 -5.27 13.92 -11.65
N VAL A 74 -5.79 13.53 -12.82
CA VAL A 74 -5.45 12.22 -13.40
C VAL A 74 -4.22 12.27 -14.30
N ASN A 75 -3.46 11.20 -14.34
CA ASN A 75 -2.22 11.09 -15.14
C ASN A 75 -2.43 11.21 -16.66
N HIS A 76 -3.66 11.07 -17.14
CA HIS A 76 -4.00 11.19 -18.57
C HIS A 76 -4.27 12.63 -19.00
N THR A 77 -4.32 13.57 -18.06
CA THR A 77 -4.41 15.00 -18.35
C THR A 77 -3.01 15.57 -18.44
N GLU A 78 -2.64 16.02 -19.64
CA GLU A 78 -1.41 16.77 -19.83
C GLU A 78 -1.45 18.06 -19.02
N TYR A 79 -0.34 18.46 -18.41
CA TYR A 79 -0.24 19.69 -17.60
C TYR A 79 -1.23 19.80 -16.43
N GLY A 80 -1.90 18.70 -16.03
CA GLY A 80 -2.86 18.72 -14.93
C GLY A 80 -2.20 19.11 -13.60
N ARG A 81 -0.95 18.70 -13.39
CA ARG A 81 -0.16 19.05 -12.20
C ARG A 81 0.17 20.55 -12.17
N GLU A 82 0.56 21.12 -13.28
CA GLU A 82 0.83 22.54 -13.44
C GLU A 82 -0.44 23.38 -13.23
N MET A 83 -1.59 22.92 -13.73
CA MET A 83 -2.87 23.54 -13.50
C MET A 83 -3.23 23.60 -12.02
N LEU A 84 -3.08 22.50 -11.31
CA LEU A 84 -3.31 22.44 -9.86
C LEU A 84 -2.30 23.29 -9.07
N HIS A 85 -1.04 23.27 -9.48
CA HIS A 85 0.00 24.10 -8.89
C HIS A 85 -0.36 25.60 -9.00
N ASN A 86 -0.69 26.07 -10.20
CA ASN A 86 -1.07 27.45 -10.43
C ASN A 86 -2.31 27.86 -9.60
N PHE A 87 -3.30 26.98 -9.53
CA PHE A 87 -4.48 27.22 -8.70
C PHE A 87 -4.11 27.36 -7.21
N LEU A 88 -3.31 26.44 -6.67
CA LEU A 88 -2.96 26.46 -5.26
C LEU A 88 -2.04 27.60 -4.89
N TYR A 89 -0.99 27.85 -5.67
CA TYR A 89 0.05 28.81 -5.31
C TYR A 89 -0.27 30.24 -5.80
N ASP A 90 -0.71 30.39 -7.05
CA ASP A 90 -0.92 31.73 -7.61
C ASP A 90 -2.29 32.30 -7.23
N ILE A 91 -3.33 31.46 -7.18
CA ILE A 91 -4.70 31.90 -6.89
C ILE A 91 -5.02 31.82 -5.41
N CYS A 92 -4.82 30.65 -4.78
CA CYS A 92 -5.11 30.45 -3.36
C CYS A 92 -4.03 31.05 -2.46
N GLY A 93 -2.82 31.31 -2.98
CA GLY A 93 -1.70 31.86 -2.21
C GLY A 93 -1.13 30.87 -1.19
N ALA A 94 -1.22 29.57 -1.48
CA ALA A 94 -0.57 28.55 -0.66
C ALA A 94 0.94 28.79 -0.60
N VAL A 95 1.55 28.60 0.56
CA VAL A 95 2.98 28.88 0.78
C VAL A 95 3.86 27.63 0.76
N GLY A 96 3.26 26.44 0.64
CA GLY A 96 4.00 25.19 0.57
C GLY A 96 4.72 24.80 1.86
N ASP A 97 4.17 25.18 3.01
CA ASP A 97 4.72 24.98 4.35
C ASP A 97 4.42 23.59 4.94
N TRP A 98 3.71 22.74 4.19
CA TRP A 98 3.49 21.36 4.56
C TRP A 98 4.71 20.52 4.22
N THR A 99 5.62 20.35 5.19
CA THR A 99 6.82 19.53 5.05
C THR A 99 6.82 18.36 6.03
N MET A 100 7.45 17.25 5.66
CA MET A 100 7.50 16.09 6.55
C MET A 100 8.39 16.34 7.78
N ALA A 101 9.39 17.21 7.69
CA ALA A 101 10.20 17.61 8.83
C ALA A 101 9.36 18.39 9.87
N ASP A 102 8.53 19.33 9.42
CA ASP A 102 7.62 20.06 10.32
C ASP A 102 6.50 19.18 10.84
N TYR A 103 5.98 18.28 10.00
CA TYR A 103 5.00 17.29 10.44
C TYR A 103 5.55 16.39 11.54
N LYS A 104 6.75 15.82 11.33
CA LYS A 104 7.47 15.01 12.33
C LYS A 104 7.51 15.70 13.68
N LYS A 105 7.98 16.94 13.72
CA LYS A 105 8.09 17.72 14.97
C LYS A 105 6.74 17.89 15.63
N ARG A 106 5.73 18.36 14.90
CA ARG A 106 4.37 18.58 15.43
C ARG A 106 3.74 17.29 15.94
N ALA A 107 3.89 16.19 15.18
CA ALA A 107 3.34 14.90 15.56
C ALA A 107 4.01 14.34 16.84
N ILE A 108 5.34 14.45 16.96
CA ILE A 108 6.09 14.07 18.15
C ILE A 108 5.63 14.88 19.37
N ASP A 109 5.54 16.21 19.25
CA ASP A 109 5.12 17.09 20.35
C ASP A 109 3.68 16.78 20.77
N SER A 110 2.78 16.59 19.83
CA SER A 110 1.38 16.21 20.09
C SER A 110 1.26 14.85 20.80
N VAL A 111 2.04 13.86 20.36
CA VAL A 111 2.06 12.54 21.02
C VAL A 111 2.60 12.64 22.44
N ARG A 112 3.68 13.39 22.67
CA ARG A 112 4.25 13.61 24.02
C ARG A 112 3.26 14.26 24.96
N GLU A 113 2.59 15.31 24.51
CA GLU A 113 1.58 16.01 25.30
C GLU A 113 0.41 15.07 25.66
N LYS A 114 -0.08 14.31 24.69
CA LYS A 114 -1.20 13.40 24.86
C LYS A 114 -0.88 12.23 25.78
N VAL A 115 0.26 11.60 25.60
CA VAL A 115 0.68 10.40 26.34
C VAL A 115 1.10 10.75 27.77
N GLY A 116 1.85 11.84 27.98
CA GLY A 116 2.41 12.20 29.27
C GLY A 116 3.23 11.06 29.85
N GLY A 117 2.82 10.54 31.03
CA GLY A 117 3.45 9.37 31.68
C GLY A 117 2.77 8.04 31.36
N GLY A 118 1.85 7.98 30.39
CA GLY A 118 1.07 6.79 30.05
C GLY A 118 1.86 5.74 29.29
N LYS A 119 1.35 4.51 29.25
CA LYS A 119 1.91 3.39 28.49
C LYS A 119 1.19 3.25 27.13
N VAL A 120 1.97 3.01 26.10
CA VAL A 120 1.50 2.94 24.71
C VAL A 120 1.75 1.55 24.15
N LEU A 121 0.75 0.98 23.46
CA LEU A 121 0.82 -0.32 22.80
C LEU A 121 0.62 -0.16 21.30
N LEU A 122 1.46 -0.79 20.51
CA LEU A 122 1.37 -0.84 19.06
C LEU A 122 1.45 -2.29 18.56
N ALA A 123 0.47 -2.71 17.75
CA ALA A 123 0.57 -3.92 16.96
C ALA A 123 1.42 -3.63 15.71
N LEU A 124 2.62 -4.19 15.68
CA LEU A 124 3.55 -4.01 14.56
C LEU A 124 3.35 -5.14 13.55
N SER A 125 2.83 -4.81 12.37
CA SER A 125 2.60 -5.80 11.31
C SER A 125 3.80 -6.03 10.39
N GLY A 126 4.88 -5.24 10.55
CA GLY A 126 6.01 -5.23 9.62
C GLY A 126 5.74 -4.44 8.33
N GLY A 127 4.54 -3.94 8.11
CA GLY A 127 4.21 -3.04 7.00
C GLY A 127 4.80 -1.63 7.20
N VAL A 128 4.85 -0.85 6.10
CA VAL A 128 5.42 0.52 6.11
C VAL A 128 4.74 1.40 7.15
N ASP A 129 3.41 1.43 7.18
CA ASP A 129 2.64 2.36 8.03
C ASP A 129 2.85 2.07 9.52
N SER A 130 2.71 0.81 9.93
CA SER A 130 2.97 0.41 11.32
C SER A 130 4.42 0.66 11.74
N SER A 131 5.37 0.48 10.82
CA SER A 131 6.79 0.75 11.09
C SER A 131 7.10 2.24 11.24
N VAL A 132 6.48 3.09 10.42
CA VAL A 132 6.64 4.55 10.53
C VAL A 132 5.95 5.07 11.80
N ALA A 133 4.76 4.56 12.14
CA ALA A 133 4.10 4.87 13.40
C ALA A 133 4.97 4.46 14.60
N ALA A 134 5.56 3.25 14.57
CA ALA A 134 6.46 2.77 15.63
C ALA A 134 7.69 3.67 15.79
N ALA A 135 8.35 4.05 14.69
CA ALA A 135 9.52 4.93 14.73
C ALA A 135 9.20 6.33 15.25
N LEU A 136 8.06 6.91 14.85
CA LEU A 136 7.60 8.21 15.35
C LEU A 136 7.32 8.16 16.86
N LEU A 137 6.63 7.11 17.31
CA LEU A 137 6.35 6.96 18.74
C LEU A 137 7.61 6.64 19.55
N ALA A 138 8.54 5.88 19.01
CA ALA A 138 9.82 5.61 19.64
C ALA A 138 10.60 6.92 19.91
N GLU A 139 10.59 7.85 18.95
CA GLU A 139 11.20 9.18 19.14
C GLU A 139 10.39 10.08 20.11
N ALA A 140 9.06 9.91 20.14
CA ALA A 140 8.19 10.70 20.99
C ALA A 140 8.23 10.27 22.45
N VAL A 141 8.08 8.98 22.76
CA VAL A 141 7.82 8.47 24.13
C VAL A 141 8.79 7.38 24.58
N GLY A 142 9.71 6.93 23.70
CA GLY A 142 10.77 5.99 24.07
C GLY A 142 10.24 4.71 24.73
N ASN A 143 10.78 4.36 25.87
CA ASN A 143 10.47 3.12 26.62
C ASN A 143 9.03 3.00 27.15
N GLN A 144 8.19 4.04 27.02
CA GLN A 144 6.75 3.94 27.29
C GLN A 144 6.03 3.17 26.18
N LEU A 145 6.67 3.04 24.99
CA LEU A 145 6.14 2.28 23.86
C LEU A 145 6.47 0.80 23.98
N THR A 146 5.44 -0.03 23.86
CA THR A 146 5.58 -1.47 23.65
C THR A 146 5.06 -1.82 22.24
N CYS A 147 5.93 -2.37 21.41
CA CYS A 147 5.60 -2.90 20.09
C CYS A 147 5.48 -4.42 20.17
N VAL A 148 4.33 -4.95 19.82
CA VAL A 148 4.10 -6.41 19.70
C VAL A 148 4.11 -6.78 18.23
N PHE A 149 5.11 -7.54 17.82
CA PHE A 149 5.26 -8.10 16.49
C PHE A 149 4.87 -9.59 16.52
N VAL A 150 3.78 -9.93 15.84
CA VAL A 150 3.32 -11.32 15.74
C VAL A 150 3.92 -11.96 14.50
N ASP A 151 4.88 -12.84 14.71
CA ASP A 151 5.43 -13.69 13.66
C ASP A 151 4.53 -14.92 13.48
N HIS A 152 3.56 -14.80 12.62
CA HIS A 152 2.54 -15.82 12.35
C HIS A 152 3.00 -16.90 11.36
N GLY A 153 4.26 -16.89 10.95
CA GLY A 153 4.79 -17.90 10.04
C GLY A 153 4.34 -17.76 8.57
N LEU A 154 3.53 -16.76 8.24
CA LEU A 154 3.10 -16.48 6.85
C LEU A 154 3.87 -15.30 6.24
N MET A 155 4.99 -14.92 6.85
CA MET A 155 5.85 -13.84 6.40
C MET A 155 6.82 -14.31 5.32
N ARG A 156 7.38 -13.34 4.58
CA ARG A 156 8.48 -13.58 3.65
C ARG A 156 9.71 -14.10 4.38
N LYS A 157 10.62 -14.68 3.61
CA LYS A 157 11.91 -15.13 4.14
C LYS A 157 12.64 -13.98 4.84
N ASN A 158 13.10 -14.22 6.06
CA ASN A 158 13.86 -13.30 6.93
C ASN A 158 13.09 -12.03 7.37
N GLU A 159 11.83 -11.85 7.00
CA GLU A 159 11.09 -10.60 7.26
C GLU A 159 10.96 -10.28 8.75
N GLY A 160 10.73 -11.30 9.59
CA GLY A 160 10.66 -11.10 11.04
C GLY A 160 11.99 -10.63 11.65
N ASP A 161 13.10 -11.16 11.15
CA ASP A 161 14.46 -10.78 11.61
C ASP A 161 14.80 -9.35 11.14
N GLU A 162 14.48 -9.02 9.88
CA GLU A 162 14.65 -7.67 9.33
C GLU A 162 13.89 -6.61 10.12
N VAL A 163 12.65 -6.90 10.52
CA VAL A 163 11.84 -5.99 11.34
C VAL A 163 12.46 -5.83 12.72
N GLN A 164 12.83 -6.91 13.37
CA GLN A 164 13.46 -6.89 14.69
C GLN A 164 14.78 -6.09 14.68
N GLU A 165 15.63 -6.30 13.67
CA GLU A 165 16.90 -5.59 13.51
C GLU A 165 16.68 -4.09 13.26
N ALA A 166 15.69 -3.73 12.43
CA ALA A 166 15.37 -2.34 12.16
C ALA A 166 15.01 -1.54 13.42
N PHE A 167 14.38 -2.20 14.40
CA PHE A 167 13.98 -1.57 15.66
C PHE A 167 14.96 -1.76 16.82
N ALA A 168 16.01 -2.56 16.66
CA ALA A 168 17.00 -2.83 17.73
C ALA A 168 17.75 -1.58 18.23
N LYS A 169 17.82 -0.52 17.42
CA LYS A 169 18.48 0.75 17.78
C LYS A 169 17.63 1.71 18.63
N TRP A 170 16.33 1.40 18.78
CA TRP A 170 15.38 2.27 19.46
C TRP A 170 15.20 1.84 20.92
N ASP A 171 15.05 2.80 21.82
CA ASP A 171 14.75 2.54 23.22
C ASP A 171 13.24 2.29 23.42
N ILE A 172 12.79 1.10 22.98
CA ILE A 172 11.40 0.66 23.08
C ILE A 172 11.31 -0.77 23.62
N ASN A 173 10.14 -1.14 24.12
CA ASN A 173 9.87 -2.54 24.47
C ASN A 173 9.40 -3.28 23.20
N PHE A 174 10.29 -4.04 22.58
CA PHE A 174 9.96 -4.84 21.39
C PHE A 174 9.72 -6.30 21.79
N ILE A 175 8.51 -6.80 21.55
CA ILE A 175 8.09 -8.17 21.82
C ILE A 175 7.82 -8.86 20.51
N ARG A 176 8.62 -9.89 20.15
CA ARG A 176 8.35 -10.79 19.03
C ARG A 176 7.68 -12.05 19.56
N VAL A 177 6.48 -12.33 19.06
CA VAL A 177 5.71 -13.53 19.40
C VAL A 177 5.82 -14.49 18.24
N ASN A 178 6.52 -15.61 18.43
CA ASN A 178 6.52 -16.69 17.45
C ASN A 178 5.22 -17.51 17.58
N ALA A 179 4.36 -17.37 16.59
CA ALA A 179 3.04 -17.99 16.53
C ALA A 179 2.86 -18.93 15.32
N GLU A 180 3.93 -19.26 14.57
CA GLU A 180 3.86 -20.07 13.34
C GLU A 180 3.06 -21.36 13.54
N GLU A 181 3.38 -22.17 14.55
CA GLU A 181 2.70 -23.45 14.79
C GLU A 181 1.20 -23.26 15.08
N ARG A 182 0.84 -22.19 15.80
CA ARG A 182 -0.53 -21.87 16.14
C ARG A 182 -1.35 -21.54 14.90
N PHE A 183 -0.79 -20.68 14.03
CA PHE A 183 -1.47 -20.30 12.78
C PHE A 183 -1.57 -21.47 11.81
N LEU A 184 -0.52 -22.26 11.65
CA LEU A 184 -0.56 -23.45 10.80
C LEU A 184 -1.60 -24.48 11.28
N LYS A 185 -1.72 -24.66 12.60
CA LYS A 185 -2.73 -25.55 13.18
C LYS A 185 -4.16 -25.02 12.94
N ALA A 186 -4.38 -23.72 13.05
CA ALA A 186 -5.69 -23.11 12.81
C ALA A 186 -6.10 -23.17 11.33
N LEU A 187 -5.12 -23.17 10.42
CA LEU A 187 -5.30 -23.23 8.97
C LEU A 187 -5.24 -24.62 8.37
N ASP A 188 -5.09 -25.66 9.19
CA ASP A 188 -4.98 -27.04 8.72
C ASP A 188 -6.24 -27.45 7.93
N GLY A 189 -6.04 -27.89 6.69
CA GLY A 189 -7.10 -28.31 5.78
C GLY A 189 -7.99 -27.18 5.24
N VAL A 190 -7.70 -25.89 5.54
CA VAL A 190 -8.48 -24.76 5.05
C VAL A 190 -8.00 -24.37 3.64
N GLU A 191 -8.90 -24.45 2.65
CA GLU A 191 -8.60 -24.18 1.23
C GLU A 191 -9.26 -22.88 0.73
N GLU A 192 -10.41 -22.50 1.28
CA GLU A 192 -11.20 -21.36 0.80
C GLU A 192 -10.54 -20.04 1.23
N PRO A 193 -10.28 -19.09 0.29
CA PRO A 193 -9.49 -17.88 0.53
C PRO A 193 -10.06 -16.97 1.62
N GLU A 194 -11.35 -16.70 1.61
CA GLU A 194 -11.98 -15.82 2.62
C GLU A 194 -11.96 -16.45 4.02
N HIS A 195 -12.05 -17.78 4.08
CA HIS A 195 -11.95 -18.50 5.35
C HIS A 195 -10.52 -18.43 5.90
N LYS A 196 -9.49 -18.57 5.03
CA LYS A 196 -8.09 -18.34 5.43
C LYS A 196 -7.90 -16.92 6.01
N ARG A 197 -8.39 -15.89 5.31
CA ARG A 197 -8.30 -14.49 5.74
C ARG A 197 -8.92 -14.27 7.11
N LYS A 198 -10.10 -14.83 7.32
CA LYS A 198 -10.85 -14.72 8.58
C LYS A 198 -10.09 -15.38 9.73
N ILE A 199 -9.64 -16.63 9.55
CA ILE A 199 -8.89 -17.36 10.59
C ILE A 199 -7.59 -16.61 10.93
N ILE A 200 -6.85 -16.14 9.94
CA ILE A 200 -5.60 -15.40 10.15
C ILE A 200 -5.86 -14.12 10.95
N GLY A 201 -6.90 -13.38 10.59
CA GLY A 201 -7.29 -12.17 11.31
C GLY A 201 -7.69 -12.44 12.75
N GLU A 202 -8.54 -13.45 12.98
CA GLU A 202 -8.99 -13.83 14.32
C GLU A 202 -7.84 -14.32 15.21
N GLU A 203 -6.95 -15.17 14.69
CA GLU A 203 -5.80 -15.65 15.46
C GLU A 203 -4.80 -14.54 15.77
N PHE A 204 -4.60 -13.60 14.84
CA PHE A 204 -3.76 -12.43 15.10
C PHE A 204 -4.29 -11.61 16.28
N ILE A 205 -5.60 -11.36 16.31
CA ILE A 205 -6.23 -10.65 17.43
C ILE A 205 -6.03 -11.39 18.73
N ARG A 206 -6.30 -12.70 18.75
CA ARG A 206 -6.16 -13.53 19.97
C ARG A 206 -4.73 -13.52 20.52
N VAL A 207 -3.73 -13.66 19.63
CA VAL A 207 -2.31 -13.58 20.04
C VAL A 207 -1.98 -12.22 20.61
N PHE A 208 -2.42 -11.15 19.93
CA PHE A 208 -2.20 -9.79 20.39
C PHE A 208 -2.87 -9.51 21.73
N GLU A 209 -4.07 -10.01 21.93
CA GLU A 209 -4.80 -9.95 23.20
C GLU A 209 -4.08 -10.67 24.35
N GLU A 210 -3.60 -11.88 24.10
CA GLU A 210 -2.87 -12.66 25.10
C GLU A 210 -1.59 -11.93 25.54
N GLU A 211 -0.86 -11.32 24.59
CA GLU A 211 0.32 -10.53 24.91
C GLU A 211 -0.05 -9.23 25.64
N GLY A 212 -1.12 -8.57 25.23
CA GLY A 212 -1.64 -7.38 25.93
C GLY A 212 -1.96 -7.66 27.41
N LYS A 213 -2.53 -8.83 27.72
CA LYS A 213 -2.78 -9.26 29.11
C LYS A 213 -1.48 -9.42 29.93
N LYS A 214 -0.41 -9.94 29.30
CA LYS A 214 0.89 -10.10 29.95
C LYS A 214 1.56 -8.75 30.22
N ILE A 215 1.41 -7.78 29.30
CA ILE A 215 1.94 -6.43 29.41
C ILE A 215 1.26 -5.66 30.56
N GLY A 216 0.00 -6.00 30.84
CA GLY A 216 -0.80 -5.37 31.89
C GLY A 216 -1.46 -4.07 31.43
N LYS A 217 -1.65 -3.12 32.35
CA LYS A 217 -2.39 -1.89 32.03
C LYS A 217 -1.65 -1.05 30.98
N VAL A 218 -2.35 -0.77 29.89
CA VAL A 218 -1.94 0.11 28.78
C VAL A 218 -2.93 1.27 28.70
N ASP A 219 -2.44 2.48 28.51
CA ASP A 219 -3.30 3.67 28.46
C ASP A 219 -3.72 4.04 27.03
N TYR A 220 -2.88 3.76 26.03
CA TYR A 220 -3.11 4.14 24.65
C TYR A 220 -2.80 3.00 23.69
N LEU A 221 -3.67 2.80 22.72
CA LEU A 221 -3.44 1.93 21.56
C LEU A 221 -3.06 2.79 20.35
N VAL A 222 -2.12 2.31 19.54
CA VAL A 222 -1.72 3.00 18.31
C VAL A 222 -2.20 2.23 17.09
N GLN A 223 -2.74 2.95 16.12
CA GLN A 223 -3.11 2.44 14.82
C GLN A 223 -2.35 3.19 13.71
N GLY A 224 -1.92 2.45 12.70
CA GLY A 224 -1.23 2.97 11.52
C GLY A 224 -2.18 3.47 10.42
N THR A 225 -3.36 4.00 10.79
CA THR A 225 -4.35 4.55 9.87
C THR A 225 -3.74 5.71 9.07
N ILE A 226 -3.92 5.71 7.75
CA ILE A 226 -3.49 6.77 6.85
C ILE A 226 -4.70 7.48 6.21
N TYR A 227 -4.50 8.61 5.56
CA TYR A 227 -5.59 9.44 5.04
C TYR A 227 -6.48 8.73 4.00
N PRO A 228 -5.98 7.91 3.07
CA PRO A 228 -6.83 7.10 2.20
C PRO A 228 -7.82 6.19 2.94
N ASP A 229 -7.41 5.59 4.07
CA ASP A 229 -8.30 4.74 4.88
C ASP A 229 -9.47 5.54 5.46
N VAL A 230 -9.21 6.81 5.83
CA VAL A 230 -10.24 7.73 6.33
C VAL A 230 -11.27 8.07 5.25
N ILE A 231 -10.79 8.40 4.03
CA ILE A 231 -11.67 8.74 2.90
C ILE A 231 -12.55 7.55 2.53
N GLU A 232 -11.97 6.37 2.39
CA GLU A 232 -12.67 5.18 1.96
C GLU A 232 -13.67 4.67 3.02
N SER A 233 -13.46 4.94 4.32
CA SER A 233 -14.41 4.56 5.38
C SER A 233 -15.72 5.38 5.39
N GLY A 234 -15.79 6.50 4.67
CA GLY A 234 -17.00 7.26 4.37
C GLY A 234 -17.71 7.93 5.55
N LYS A 235 -17.10 7.99 6.74
CA LYS A 235 -17.69 8.66 7.92
C LYS A 235 -16.63 9.47 8.67
N GLY A 236 -16.88 10.76 8.79
CA GLY A 236 -15.99 11.74 9.42
C GLY A 236 -15.79 11.60 10.93
N ASP A 237 -16.55 10.79 11.64
CA ASP A 237 -16.44 10.58 13.09
C ASP A 237 -16.51 9.09 13.42
N ALA A 238 -15.50 8.67 14.16
CA ALA A 238 -15.38 7.43 14.91
C ALA A 238 -15.61 6.10 14.16
N ALA A 239 -14.53 5.35 14.00
CA ALA A 239 -14.51 3.90 14.15
C ALA A 239 -15.59 3.10 13.40
N VAL A 240 -15.62 3.20 12.08
CA VAL A 240 -15.96 2.02 11.31
C VAL A 240 -14.63 1.43 10.85
N ILE A 241 -14.08 0.60 11.68
CA ILE A 241 -12.91 -0.23 11.42
C ILE A 241 -13.25 -1.06 10.18
N LYS A 242 -12.57 -0.80 9.07
CA LYS A 242 -12.61 -1.68 7.91
C LYS A 242 -12.16 -3.07 8.36
N SER A 243 -13.01 -4.06 8.16
CA SER A 243 -12.77 -5.46 8.50
C SER A 243 -11.61 -6.11 7.74
N HIS A 244 -10.90 -5.38 6.87
CA HIS A 244 -9.90 -5.95 5.97
C HIS A 244 -8.47 -5.39 6.10
N HIS A 245 -8.28 -4.23 6.74
CA HIS A 245 -6.96 -3.64 6.92
C HIS A 245 -6.61 -3.26 8.37
N ASN A 246 -7.60 -3.16 9.23
CA ASN A 246 -7.40 -3.08 10.66
C ASN A 246 -7.77 -4.42 11.28
N VAL A 247 -6.94 -4.91 12.18
CA VAL A 247 -7.18 -6.06 13.02
C VAL A 247 -8.62 -5.97 13.54
N GLY A 248 -9.51 -6.78 13.01
CA GLY A 248 -10.94 -6.67 13.23
C GLY A 248 -11.31 -6.87 14.70
N GLY A 249 -11.78 -5.82 15.31
CA GLY A 249 -12.19 -5.80 16.71
C GLY A 249 -11.09 -5.31 17.63
N LEU A 250 -11.37 -4.22 18.35
CA LEU A 250 -10.57 -3.84 19.52
C LEU A 250 -10.75 -4.92 20.58
N PRO A 251 -9.70 -5.28 21.33
CA PRO A 251 -9.80 -6.24 22.42
C PRO A 251 -10.83 -5.77 23.46
N ASP A 252 -11.89 -6.53 23.69
CA ASP A 252 -12.96 -6.18 24.62
C ASP A 252 -12.51 -6.01 26.08
N TYR A 253 -11.28 -6.42 26.39
CA TYR A 253 -10.75 -6.42 27.76
C TYR A 253 -9.69 -5.37 28.05
N VAL A 254 -9.25 -4.58 27.04
CA VAL A 254 -8.26 -3.53 27.25
C VAL A 254 -8.97 -2.17 27.32
N ASP A 255 -9.03 -1.63 28.52
CA ASP A 255 -9.63 -0.32 28.80
C ASP A 255 -8.61 0.78 28.41
N PHE A 256 -8.54 1.12 27.12
CA PHE A 256 -7.73 2.22 26.64
C PHE A 256 -8.39 3.55 26.91
N LYS A 257 -7.62 4.55 27.27
CA LYS A 257 -8.11 5.92 27.35
C LYS A 257 -8.46 6.45 25.97
N GLU A 258 -7.61 6.18 24.98
CA GLU A 258 -7.77 6.69 23.62
C GLU A 258 -6.89 5.90 22.63
N ILE A 259 -7.28 5.97 21.34
CA ILE A 259 -6.48 5.48 20.21
C ILE A 259 -5.67 6.65 19.63
N ILE A 260 -4.40 6.41 19.36
CA ILE A 260 -3.48 7.37 18.74
C ILE A 260 -3.27 6.95 17.29
N GLU A 261 -3.60 7.82 16.33
CA GLU A 261 -3.44 7.62 14.90
C GLU A 261 -2.48 8.68 14.31
N PRO A 262 -1.17 8.50 14.48
CA PRO A 262 -0.21 9.55 14.18
C PRO A 262 -0.01 9.81 12.69
N LEU A 263 -0.54 8.96 11.82
CA LEU A 263 -0.40 9.06 10.36
C LEU A 263 -1.70 9.41 9.64
N ARG A 264 -2.79 9.64 10.39
CA ARG A 264 -4.16 9.79 9.89
C ARG A 264 -4.31 10.88 8.79
N MET A 265 -3.46 11.89 8.80
CA MET A 265 -3.50 13.02 7.87
C MET A 265 -2.54 12.85 6.68
N LEU A 266 -1.83 11.74 6.58
CA LEU A 266 -0.79 11.53 5.58
C LEU A 266 -1.26 10.59 4.47
N PHE A 267 -0.86 10.92 3.24
CA PHE A 267 -0.89 10.00 2.11
C PHE A 267 0.29 9.02 2.17
N LYS A 268 0.21 7.92 1.43
CA LYS A 268 1.22 6.86 1.44
C LYS A 268 2.64 7.33 1.14
N ASP A 269 2.77 8.26 0.19
CA ASP A 269 4.08 8.80 -0.18
C ASP A 269 4.65 9.71 0.90
N GLU A 270 3.80 10.47 1.59
CA GLU A 270 4.18 11.27 2.75
C GLU A 270 4.61 10.38 3.93
N VAL A 271 3.90 9.26 4.17
CA VAL A 271 4.30 8.27 5.17
C VAL A 271 5.69 7.72 4.88
N ARG A 272 6.00 7.39 3.63
CA ARG A 272 7.33 6.95 3.22
C ARG A 272 8.40 8.03 3.44
N GLN A 273 8.09 9.27 3.07
CA GLN A 273 8.98 10.40 3.30
C GLN A 273 9.22 10.61 4.80
N LEU A 274 8.18 10.57 5.62
CA LEU A 274 8.29 10.64 7.08
C LEU A 274 9.15 9.49 7.64
N GLY A 275 9.02 8.28 7.10
CA GLY A 275 9.85 7.14 7.46
C GLY A 275 11.34 7.39 7.24
N ARG A 276 11.72 8.05 6.12
CA ARG A 276 13.10 8.48 5.86
C ARG A 276 13.58 9.54 6.84
N GLU A 277 12.74 10.54 7.13
CA GLU A 277 13.03 11.59 8.14
C GLU A 277 13.23 11.02 9.55
N LEU A 278 12.59 9.90 9.86
CA LEU A 278 12.75 9.15 11.11
C LEU A 278 13.96 8.20 11.08
N GLY A 279 14.65 8.09 9.93
CA GLY A 279 15.84 7.25 9.78
C GLY A 279 15.56 5.76 9.70
N LEU A 280 14.37 5.35 9.24
CA LEU A 280 14.09 3.96 8.89
C LEU A 280 14.90 3.53 7.66
N PRO A 281 15.33 2.25 7.58
CA PRO A 281 16.04 1.74 6.42
C PRO A 281 15.20 1.82 5.13
N GLU A 282 15.82 2.12 4.00
CA GLU A 282 15.12 2.28 2.71
C GLU A 282 14.35 1.02 2.31
N TYR A 283 14.89 -0.18 2.57
CA TYR A 283 14.21 -1.44 2.28
C TYR A 283 12.88 -1.61 3.05
N LEU A 284 12.74 -0.98 4.21
CA LEU A 284 11.51 -1.00 5.01
C LEU A 284 10.53 0.06 4.52
N VAL A 285 11.02 1.27 4.22
CA VAL A 285 10.21 2.41 3.76
C VAL A 285 9.65 2.16 2.36
N MET A 286 10.46 1.57 1.46
CA MET A 286 10.10 1.30 0.06
C MET A 286 9.52 -0.11 -0.15
N ARG A 287 9.26 -0.84 0.93
CA ARG A 287 8.65 -2.17 0.84
C ARG A 287 7.37 -2.12 0.01
N GLN A 288 7.28 -3.01 -0.98
CA GLN A 288 6.05 -3.19 -1.76
C GLN A 288 4.89 -3.64 -0.85
N PRO A 289 3.64 -3.37 -1.24
CA PRO A 289 2.48 -3.85 -0.50
C PRO A 289 2.57 -5.35 -0.21
N PHE A 290 2.23 -5.73 1.00
CA PHE A 290 2.15 -7.12 1.40
C PHE A 290 0.82 -7.33 2.13
N PRO A 291 0.00 -8.29 1.69
CA PRO A 291 -1.33 -8.47 2.25
C PRO A 291 -1.25 -8.89 3.72
N GLY A 292 -2.25 -8.52 4.52
CA GLY A 292 -2.33 -8.88 5.94
C GLY A 292 -2.23 -10.41 6.19
N PRO A 293 -2.89 -11.26 5.37
CA PRO A 293 -2.73 -12.72 5.46
C PRO A 293 -1.36 -13.25 5.02
N GLY A 294 -0.47 -12.41 4.56
CA GLY A 294 0.87 -12.78 4.16
C GLY A 294 0.91 -13.78 2.99
N LEU A 295 1.83 -14.74 3.07
CA LEU A 295 1.95 -15.82 2.09
C LEU A 295 0.77 -16.80 2.11
N GLY A 296 -0.11 -16.70 3.11
CA GLY A 296 -1.28 -17.57 3.23
C GLY A 296 -2.22 -17.53 2.03
N ILE A 297 -2.32 -16.37 1.37
CA ILE A 297 -3.13 -16.18 0.15
C ILE A 297 -2.30 -16.27 -1.15
N ARG A 298 -1.05 -16.70 -1.03
CA ARG A 298 -0.15 -16.99 -2.16
C ARG A 298 0.17 -18.49 -2.28
N VAL A 299 -0.42 -19.30 -1.43
CA VAL A 299 -0.48 -20.77 -1.56
C VAL A 299 -1.91 -21.13 -1.91
N ILE A 300 -2.14 -21.55 -3.16
CA ILE A 300 -3.46 -21.97 -3.62
C ILE A 300 -3.85 -23.29 -2.97
N GLY A 301 -5.05 -23.36 -2.37
CA GLY A 301 -5.53 -24.50 -1.61
C GLY A 301 -4.94 -24.58 -0.19
N ALA A 302 -4.98 -25.78 0.43
CA ALA A 302 -4.57 -25.96 1.82
C ALA A 302 -3.10 -25.63 2.07
N LEU A 303 -2.84 -24.93 3.18
CA LEU A 303 -1.51 -24.54 3.63
C LEU A 303 -0.81 -25.71 4.34
N THR A 304 0.48 -25.84 4.08
CA THR A 304 1.38 -26.68 4.89
C THR A 304 2.71 -25.95 5.07
N LYS A 305 3.46 -26.32 6.09
CA LYS A 305 4.80 -25.73 6.33
C LYS A 305 5.71 -25.92 5.11
N GLU A 306 5.70 -27.11 4.51
CA GLU A 306 6.50 -27.41 3.32
C GLU A 306 6.16 -26.49 2.13
N LYS A 307 4.86 -26.28 1.86
CA LYS A 307 4.41 -25.38 0.79
C LYS A 307 4.83 -23.94 1.04
N LEU A 308 4.74 -23.49 2.29
CA LEU A 308 5.18 -22.15 2.68
C LEU A 308 6.69 -21.99 2.55
N ASP A 309 7.47 -22.97 2.93
CA ASP A 309 8.92 -22.93 2.80
C ASP A 309 9.35 -22.91 1.33
N MET A 310 8.74 -23.73 0.45
CA MET A 310 8.94 -23.66 -1.00
C MET A 310 8.62 -22.26 -1.54
N LEU A 311 7.48 -21.70 -1.14
CA LEU A 311 7.06 -20.38 -1.59
C LEU A 311 7.98 -19.26 -1.10
N ARG A 312 8.44 -19.32 0.16
CA ARG A 312 9.39 -18.35 0.72
C ARG A 312 10.69 -18.30 -0.07
N GLU A 313 11.24 -19.47 -0.40
CA GLU A 313 12.48 -19.56 -1.18
C GLU A 313 12.26 -19.02 -2.62
N ALA A 314 11.20 -19.46 -3.29
CA ALA A 314 10.91 -19.02 -4.64
C ALA A 314 10.62 -17.51 -4.72
N ASP A 315 9.84 -16.95 -3.79
CA ASP A 315 9.57 -15.51 -3.70
C ASP A 315 10.86 -14.73 -3.41
N PHE A 316 11.72 -15.25 -2.54
CA PHE A 316 13.02 -14.64 -2.26
C PHE A 316 13.92 -14.60 -3.51
N ILE A 317 14.01 -15.70 -4.26
CA ILE A 317 14.78 -15.78 -5.51
C ILE A 317 14.24 -14.76 -6.51
N PHE A 318 12.91 -14.72 -6.72
CA PHE A 318 12.29 -13.81 -7.67
C PHE A 318 12.58 -12.35 -7.30
N ARG A 319 12.33 -11.96 -6.05
CA ARG A 319 12.60 -10.58 -5.58
C ARG A 319 14.09 -10.21 -5.71
N ASN A 320 14.98 -11.15 -5.43
CA ASN A 320 16.43 -10.92 -5.54
C ASN A 320 16.87 -10.68 -6.99
N GLU A 321 16.34 -11.44 -7.97
CA GLU A 321 16.66 -11.23 -9.39
C GLU A 321 16.06 -9.93 -9.94
N ILE A 322 14.86 -9.52 -9.48
CA ILE A 322 14.29 -8.21 -9.79
C ILE A 322 15.18 -7.08 -9.26
N ALA A 323 15.65 -7.19 -8.02
CA ALA A 323 16.55 -6.21 -7.41
C ALA A 323 17.89 -6.10 -8.15
N LYS A 324 18.52 -7.24 -8.50
CA LYS A 324 19.74 -7.28 -9.31
C LYS A 324 19.57 -6.67 -10.70
N ALA A 325 18.37 -6.77 -11.27
CA ALA A 325 18.06 -6.16 -12.55
C ALA A 325 17.72 -4.65 -12.44
N GLY A 326 17.64 -4.09 -11.23
CA GLY A 326 17.30 -2.68 -11.00
C GLY A 326 15.85 -2.31 -11.25
N LEU A 327 14.95 -3.32 -11.33
CA LEU A 327 13.55 -3.14 -11.73
C LEU A 327 12.60 -2.85 -10.55
N GLU A 328 13.08 -2.87 -9.32
CA GLU A 328 12.24 -2.73 -8.11
C GLU A 328 11.38 -1.47 -8.09
N ARG A 329 11.88 -0.37 -8.69
CA ARG A 329 11.17 0.92 -8.70
C ARG A 329 10.18 1.07 -9.86
N GLU A 330 10.28 0.21 -10.86
CA GLU A 330 9.39 0.21 -12.03
C GLU A 330 8.14 -0.64 -11.79
N LEU A 331 8.21 -1.53 -10.81
CA LEU A 331 7.16 -2.48 -10.48
C LEU A 331 6.36 -2.01 -9.28
N SER A 332 5.02 -2.00 -9.41
CA SER A 332 4.14 -1.67 -8.29
C SER A 332 4.04 -2.82 -7.29
N GLN A 333 3.97 -4.06 -7.78
CA GLN A 333 3.98 -5.27 -6.97
C GLN A 333 4.48 -6.45 -7.79
N TYR A 334 5.27 -7.32 -7.16
CA TYR A 334 5.78 -8.55 -7.76
C TYR A 334 6.01 -9.60 -6.69
N PHE A 335 5.67 -10.85 -6.99
CA PHE A 335 5.72 -11.96 -6.05
C PHE A 335 5.61 -13.31 -6.75
N ALA A 336 5.93 -14.38 -6.01
CA ALA A 336 5.63 -15.74 -6.39
C ALA A 336 4.36 -16.24 -5.67
N ALA A 337 3.62 -17.14 -6.33
CA ALA A 337 2.47 -17.84 -5.76
C ALA A 337 2.61 -19.34 -6.04
N LEU A 338 2.46 -20.16 -5.01
CA LEU A 338 2.51 -21.60 -5.17
C LEU A 338 1.15 -22.12 -5.62
N THR A 339 1.11 -22.65 -6.84
CA THR A 339 -0.11 -23.25 -7.39
C THR A 339 -0.34 -24.64 -6.78
N ASN A 340 -1.58 -25.12 -6.85
CA ASN A 340 -1.85 -26.52 -6.49
C ASN A 340 -1.62 -27.48 -7.68
N MET A 341 -1.13 -26.96 -8.81
CA MET A 341 -0.83 -27.75 -10.01
C MET A 341 0.47 -28.52 -9.80
N ARG A 342 0.42 -29.82 -10.09
CA ARG A 342 1.60 -30.67 -10.20
C ARG A 342 1.85 -31.07 -11.64
N SER A 343 3.09 -31.23 -11.98
CA SER A 343 3.50 -31.63 -13.33
C SER A 343 4.65 -32.64 -13.30
N VAL A 344 4.73 -33.42 -14.36
CA VAL A 344 5.88 -34.32 -14.55
C VAL A 344 7.09 -33.51 -14.96
N GLY A 345 8.20 -33.73 -14.29
CA GLY A 345 9.52 -33.21 -14.61
C GLY A 345 10.53 -34.32 -14.79
N VAL A 346 11.70 -33.97 -15.30
CA VAL A 346 12.88 -34.84 -15.36
C VAL A 346 14.01 -34.09 -14.68
N MET A 347 14.52 -34.66 -13.59
CA MET A 347 15.64 -34.13 -12.82
C MET A 347 16.72 -35.19 -12.76
N GLY A 348 17.84 -34.94 -13.44
CA GLY A 348 18.86 -36.00 -13.65
C GLY A 348 18.26 -37.20 -14.39
N ASP A 349 18.45 -38.41 -13.86
CA ASP A 349 17.96 -39.67 -14.46
C ASP A 349 16.55 -40.06 -13.95
N GLY A 350 15.93 -39.24 -13.12
CA GLY A 350 14.64 -39.52 -12.45
C GLY A 350 13.48 -38.66 -12.99
N ARG A 351 12.27 -39.29 -12.99
CA ARG A 351 11.02 -38.52 -13.16
C ARG A 351 10.60 -37.94 -11.82
N THR A 352 10.19 -36.69 -11.81
CA THR A 352 9.58 -36.03 -10.67
C THR A 352 8.10 -35.71 -10.94
N TYR A 353 7.33 -35.51 -9.87
CA TYR A 353 5.95 -35.07 -9.94
C TYR A 353 5.75 -33.99 -8.88
N ASP A 354 6.14 -32.74 -9.24
CA ASP A 354 6.32 -31.64 -8.31
C ASP A 354 5.41 -30.46 -8.67
N TYR A 355 5.41 -29.45 -7.80
CA TYR A 355 4.57 -28.27 -7.95
C TYR A 355 5.06 -27.33 -9.08
N ALA A 356 4.10 -26.61 -9.64
CA ALA A 356 4.36 -25.42 -10.44
C ALA A 356 4.21 -24.16 -9.58
N ILE A 357 5.10 -23.20 -9.79
CA ILE A 357 5.01 -21.86 -9.18
C ILE A 357 4.66 -20.84 -10.23
N ALA A 358 3.79 -19.91 -9.89
CA ALA A 358 3.43 -18.78 -10.72
C ALA A 358 4.19 -17.53 -10.23
N LEU A 359 4.78 -16.79 -11.16
CA LEU A 359 5.35 -15.48 -10.94
C LEU A 359 4.38 -14.43 -11.45
N ARG A 360 4.22 -13.35 -10.70
CA ARG A 360 3.40 -12.22 -11.07
C ARG A 360 4.13 -10.91 -10.83
N ALA A 361 4.14 -10.02 -11.83
CA ALA A 361 4.62 -8.66 -11.69
C ALA A 361 3.65 -7.72 -12.39
N ILE A 362 3.26 -6.66 -11.70
CA ILE A 362 2.29 -5.69 -12.18
C ILE A 362 2.79 -4.25 -12.05
N SER A 363 2.25 -3.41 -12.93
CA SER A 363 2.33 -1.96 -12.84
C SER A 363 0.91 -1.39 -12.70
N THR A 364 0.76 -0.45 -11.80
CA THR A 364 -0.52 0.21 -11.53
C THR A 364 -0.28 1.60 -10.94
N SER A 365 -1.23 2.51 -11.14
CA SER A 365 -1.23 3.84 -10.51
C SER A 365 -2.19 3.94 -9.33
N ASP A 366 -3.24 3.12 -9.30
CA ASP A 366 -4.38 3.27 -8.37
C ASP A 366 -4.82 1.96 -7.70
N PHE A 367 -4.21 0.84 -8.03
CA PHE A 367 -4.59 -0.52 -7.60
C PHE A 367 -6.03 -0.95 -7.98
N MET A 368 -6.80 -0.07 -8.61
CA MET A 368 -8.12 -0.40 -9.18
C MET A 368 -7.96 -1.15 -10.49
N THR A 369 -7.04 -0.68 -11.33
CA THR A 369 -6.62 -1.34 -12.56
C THR A 369 -5.13 -1.65 -12.50
N ALA A 370 -4.70 -2.74 -13.10
CA ALA A 370 -3.29 -3.11 -13.18
C ALA A 370 -3.00 -3.83 -14.48
N ASP A 371 -1.85 -3.53 -15.07
CA ASP A 371 -1.34 -4.30 -16.22
C ASP A 371 -0.17 -5.18 -15.76
N TRP A 372 -0.03 -6.36 -16.39
CA TRP A 372 1.12 -7.21 -16.16
C TRP A 372 2.37 -6.58 -16.79
N VAL A 373 3.51 -6.71 -16.15
CA VAL A 373 4.76 -6.16 -16.66
C VAL A 373 5.47 -7.18 -17.55
N ARG A 374 5.99 -6.70 -18.67
CA ARG A 374 6.78 -7.49 -19.61
C ARG A 374 8.22 -7.53 -19.14
N LEU A 375 8.49 -8.40 -18.15
CA LEU A 375 9.84 -8.58 -17.64
C LEU A 375 10.79 -9.02 -18.75
N PRO A 376 12.07 -8.58 -18.72
CA PRO A 376 13.08 -9.06 -19.65
C PRO A 376 13.21 -10.59 -19.60
N TYR A 377 13.31 -11.23 -20.75
CA TYR A 377 13.38 -12.70 -20.84
C TYR A 377 14.59 -13.29 -20.09
N ASP A 378 15.73 -12.58 -20.07
CA ASP A 378 16.90 -12.99 -19.33
C ASP A 378 16.69 -12.97 -17.80
N VAL A 379 15.84 -12.08 -17.30
CA VAL A 379 15.43 -12.08 -15.86
C VAL A 379 14.55 -13.30 -15.59
N LEU A 380 13.55 -13.55 -16.44
CA LEU A 380 12.66 -14.71 -16.30
C LEU A 380 13.44 -16.02 -16.39
N ASP A 381 14.43 -16.11 -17.30
CA ASP A 381 15.29 -17.27 -17.45
C ASP A 381 16.09 -17.52 -16.17
N ARG A 382 16.80 -16.52 -15.65
CA ARG A 382 17.56 -16.64 -14.39
C ARG A 382 16.67 -17.05 -13.22
N VAL A 383 15.51 -16.41 -13.08
CA VAL A 383 14.56 -16.76 -12.01
C VAL A 383 14.11 -18.21 -12.13
N SER A 384 13.71 -18.65 -13.33
CA SER A 384 13.25 -20.01 -13.58
C SER A 384 14.33 -21.04 -13.29
N VAL A 385 15.56 -20.82 -13.81
CA VAL A 385 16.70 -21.71 -13.56
C VAL A 385 17.03 -21.81 -12.08
N ARG A 386 17.06 -20.69 -11.38
CA ARG A 386 17.34 -20.67 -9.95
C ARG A 386 16.25 -21.36 -9.13
N ILE A 387 14.98 -21.07 -9.37
CA ILE A 387 13.88 -21.69 -8.61
C ILE A 387 13.90 -23.20 -8.77
N VAL A 388 14.01 -23.71 -10.00
CA VAL A 388 13.99 -25.17 -10.26
C VAL A 388 15.21 -25.85 -9.65
N ASN A 389 16.37 -25.21 -9.61
CA ASN A 389 17.59 -25.83 -9.06
C ASN A 389 17.75 -25.65 -7.54
N GLU A 390 17.25 -24.55 -6.97
CA GLU A 390 17.48 -24.20 -5.57
C GLU A 390 16.29 -24.58 -4.65
N VAL A 391 15.07 -24.75 -5.21
CA VAL A 391 13.86 -25.02 -4.43
C VAL A 391 13.36 -26.44 -4.69
N ALA A 392 13.60 -27.34 -3.75
CA ALA A 392 13.10 -28.72 -3.84
C ALA A 392 11.57 -28.76 -3.90
N GLY A 393 11.01 -29.65 -4.74
CA GLY A 393 9.56 -29.82 -4.90
C GLY A 393 8.91 -28.88 -5.93
N ILE A 394 9.72 -28.08 -6.65
CA ILE A 394 9.25 -27.24 -7.76
C ILE A 394 9.98 -27.65 -9.05
N ASN A 395 9.23 -28.03 -10.08
CA ASN A 395 9.79 -28.40 -11.37
C ASN A 395 9.28 -27.55 -12.55
N ARG A 396 8.44 -26.53 -12.27
CA ARG A 396 7.89 -25.67 -13.31
C ARG A 396 7.63 -24.26 -12.82
N VAL A 397 8.03 -23.27 -13.62
CA VAL A 397 7.77 -21.86 -13.39
C VAL A 397 6.84 -21.33 -14.47
N LEU A 398 5.81 -20.60 -14.06
CA LEU A 398 4.82 -19.95 -14.91
C LEU A 398 4.91 -18.44 -14.72
N TYR A 399 4.52 -17.64 -15.71
CA TYR A 399 4.39 -16.20 -15.59
C TYR A 399 2.95 -15.77 -15.90
N ASP A 400 2.30 -15.08 -14.98
CA ASP A 400 0.93 -14.61 -15.15
C ASP A 400 0.90 -13.32 -15.98
N VAL A 401 0.28 -13.38 -17.15
CA VAL A 401 0.15 -12.29 -18.13
C VAL A 401 -1.24 -11.67 -18.15
N THR A 402 -2.00 -11.81 -17.06
CA THR A 402 -3.39 -11.33 -16.98
C THR A 402 -3.47 -9.97 -16.30
N SER A 403 -4.15 -9.01 -16.95
CA SER A 403 -4.41 -7.68 -16.40
C SER A 403 -5.58 -7.69 -15.39
N LYS A 404 -5.64 -6.70 -14.53
CA LYS A 404 -6.79 -6.43 -13.65
C LYS A 404 -7.59 -5.23 -14.21
N PRO A 405 -8.90 -5.39 -14.52
CA PRO A 405 -9.62 -6.64 -14.62
C PRO A 405 -9.19 -7.49 -15.84
N PRO A 406 -9.55 -8.78 -16.00
CA PRO A 406 -10.49 -9.54 -15.16
C PRO A 406 -9.87 -10.19 -13.93
N ALA A 407 -8.54 -10.37 -13.89
CA ALA A 407 -7.89 -10.94 -12.71
C ALA A 407 -7.84 -9.95 -11.53
N THR A 408 -7.55 -10.46 -10.35
CA THR A 408 -7.12 -9.68 -9.19
C THR A 408 -5.59 -9.53 -9.17
N ILE A 409 -5.03 -8.76 -8.26
CA ILE A 409 -3.57 -8.67 -8.10
C ILE A 409 -3.06 -9.94 -7.42
N GLU A 410 -3.58 -10.27 -6.23
CA GLU A 410 -3.28 -11.52 -5.53
C GLU A 410 -4.05 -12.69 -6.16
N PHE A 411 -3.59 -13.93 -5.92
CA PHE A 411 -4.24 -15.13 -6.46
C PHE A 411 -5.43 -15.60 -5.63
N GLU A 412 -5.40 -15.33 -4.32
CA GLU A 412 -6.48 -15.62 -3.38
C GLU A 412 -6.88 -14.41 -2.53
#